data_64a69253864925f6d16bd66c24e1670e
#
_entry.id   64a69253864925f6d16bd66c24e1670e
#
_cell.length_a   1.000
_cell.length_b   1.000
_cell.length_c   1.000
_cell.angle_alpha   90.00
_cell.angle_beta   90.00
_cell.angle_gamma   90.00
#
_symmetry.space_group_name_H-M   'P 1'
#
loop_
_entity.id
_entity.type
_entity.pdbx_description
1 polymer ?
#
loop_
_entity_poly.entity_id
_entity_poly.type
_entity_poly.pdbx_seq_one_letter_code
_entity_poly.pdbx_strand_id
1 'polypeptide(L)'
;MSDPTVLPPPPPPPPPPPLDPAFAAHASVVVNNVSVWFSQMVVLSELSCSFGPGVTGLLGPNGAGKTTLMRVMTGLLPVNQGQVTIEGLLPRADREIHRRVALVPEDEAVPAGLTPRQLCTYVADLHGIGDRSVVEWALQMVDMIPAADRRMNGFSKGMRQRAKVAAALVKNPLVLILDEPLNGADPLQRHRLIDLFRRLGDEGRTIIVSSHVLHEVESLADRVIVLVRGRLAAAGGHHAIRDAMDGAPRQILVRADDGRRLAVALLADDLVAGITVDGDDLVVSTSSARDFAFLLPRVAQDHGVGLREVRPLDDSLESLFQELLR
;
A
#
# COMPACT_ATOMS: atom_id res chain seq x y z
N MET A 1 45.39 -19.73 9.76
CA MET A 1 45.26 -18.26 9.89
C MET A 1 43.97 -17.89 9.21
N SER A 2 42.92 -17.67 9.99
CA SER A 2 41.58 -17.32 9.52
C SER A 2 41.53 -15.84 9.18
N ASP A 3 41.00 -15.50 8.01
CA ASP A 3 40.85 -14.13 7.52
C ASP A 3 39.88 -13.36 8.43
N PRO A 4 40.26 -12.25 9.08
CA PRO A 4 39.45 -11.52 10.06
C PRO A 4 38.39 -10.58 9.43
N THR A 5 38.16 -10.63 8.11
CA THR A 5 37.31 -9.66 7.40
C THR A 5 35.92 -10.18 6.99
N VAL A 6 35.55 -11.40 7.33
CA VAL A 6 34.20 -11.89 7.04
C VAL A 6 33.28 -11.56 8.20
N LEU A 7 32.55 -10.46 8.08
CA LEU A 7 31.44 -10.16 9.01
C LEU A 7 30.44 -11.33 8.99
N PRO A 8 29.92 -11.73 10.15
CA PRO A 8 28.86 -12.76 10.19
C PRO A 8 27.66 -12.28 9.37
N PRO A 9 26.94 -13.20 8.69
CA PRO A 9 25.73 -12.85 7.96
C PRO A 9 24.75 -12.15 8.91
N PRO A 10 24.00 -11.15 8.45
CA PRO A 10 22.98 -10.50 9.26
C PRO A 10 21.98 -11.53 9.78
N PRO A 11 21.44 -11.34 11.00
CA PRO A 11 20.44 -12.25 11.56
C PRO A 11 19.26 -12.37 10.59
N PRO A 12 18.61 -13.55 10.51
CA PRO A 12 17.42 -13.70 9.68
C PRO A 12 16.35 -12.69 10.12
N PRO A 13 15.60 -12.11 9.18
CA PRO A 13 14.51 -11.20 9.51
C PRO A 13 13.50 -11.91 10.42
N PRO A 14 12.79 -11.17 11.29
CA PRO A 14 11.76 -11.73 12.14
C PRO A 14 10.69 -12.42 11.27
N PRO A 15 10.03 -13.48 11.80
CA PRO A 15 8.95 -14.14 11.06
C PRO A 15 7.85 -13.13 10.73
N PRO A 16 7.21 -13.25 9.54
CA PRO A 16 6.11 -12.36 9.18
C PRO A 16 5.01 -12.43 10.24
N PRO A 17 4.32 -11.29 10.51
CA PRO A 17 3.23 -11.27 11.46
C PRO A 17 2.14 -12.27 11.02
N PRO A 18 1.46 -12.94 11.96
CA PRO A 18 0.38 -13.86 11.65
C PRO A 18 -0.71 -13.11 10.88
N LEU A 19 -1.23 -13.75 9.83
CA LEU A 19 -2.38 -13.23 9.08
C LEU A 19 -3.54 -13.02 10.05
N ASP A 20 -4.17 -11.83 10.00
CA ASP A 20 -5.37 -11.55 10.79
C ASP A 20 -6.45 -12.61 10.46
N PRO A 21 -6.91 -13.41 11.44
CA PRO A 21 -7.88 -14.48 11.21
C PRO A 21 -9.20 -13.99 10.61
N ALA A 22 -9.61 -12.76 10.90
CA ALA A 22 -10.82 -12.15 10.35
C ALA A 22 -10.72 -11.98 8.83
N PHE A 23 -9.52 -11.87 8.30
CA PHE A 23 -9.27 -11.73 6.86
C PHE A 23 -9.13 -13.05 6.11
N ALA A 24 -8.64 -14.08 6.76
CA ALA A 24 -8.55 -15.41 6.15
C ALA A 24 -9.94 -15.99 5.86
N ALA A 25 -10.95 -15.65 6.68
CA ALA A 25 -12.32 -16.20 6.56
C ALA A 25 -13.11 -15.68 5.35
N HIS A 26 -12.77 -14.50 4.80
CA HIS A 26 -13.48 -13.87 3.67
C HIS A 26 -12.53 -13.47 2.53
N ALA A 27 -11.38 -14.12 2.43
CA ALA A 27 -10.37 -13.79 1.43
C ALA A 27 -10.79 -14.22 0.02
N SER A 28 -10.94 -13.24 -0.88
CA SER A 28 -11.14 -13.51 -2.31
C SER A 28 -9.84 -13.93 -3.00
N VAL A 29 -8.69 -13.43 -2.53
CA VAL A 29 -7.35 -13.77 -3.05
C VAL A 29 -6.50 -14.30 -1.91
N VAL A 30 -5.90 -15.48 -2.10
CA VAL A 30 -4.99 -16.10 -1.14
C VAL A 30 -3.65 -16.36 -1.82
N VAL A 31 -2.60 -15.82 -1.23
CA VAL A 31 -1.20 -16.06 -1.60
C VAL A 31 -0.58 -16.91 -0.51
N ASN A 32 -0.11 -18.11 -0.85
CA ASN A 32 0.40 -19.07 0.13
C ASN A 32 1.82 -19.48 -0.22
N ASN A 33 2.76 -19.08 0.62
CA ASN A 33 4.19 -19.41 0.55
C ASN A 33 4.80 -19.21 -0.85
N VAL A 34 4.47 -18.08 -1.49
CA VAL A 34 4.85 -17.80 -2.87
C VAL A 34 6.28 -17.31 -2.96
N SER A 35 7.08 -17.99 -3.78
CA SER A 35 8.41 -17.53 -4.20
C SER A 35 8.48 -17.41 -5.71
N VAL A 36 9.12 -16.33 -6.17
CA VAL A 36 9.37 -16.06 -7.59
C VAL A 36 10.81 -15.60 -7.77
N TRP A 37 11.51 -16.26 -8.70
CA TRP A 37 12.84 -15.85 -9.09
C TRP A 37 13.03 -15.91 -10.61
N PHE A 38 13.88 -15.02 -11.11
CA PHE A 38 14.30 -14.95 -12.50
C PHE A 38 15.80 -15.25 -12.55
N SER A 39 16.18 -16.36 -13.14
CA SER A 39 17.57 -16.86 -13.10
C SER A 39 18.07 -16.97 -11.66
N GLN A 40 18.98 -16.11 -11.22
CA GLN A 40 19.54 -16.13 -9.86
C GLN A 40 18.93 -15.03 -8.95
N MET A 41 18.07 -14.16 -9.48
CA MET A 41 17.49 -13.05 -8.74
C MET A 41 16.15 -13.44 -8.12
N VAL A 42 16.08 -13.52 -6.80
CA VAL A 42 14.84 -13.72 -6.05
C VAL A 42 14.07 -12.40 -6.00
N VAL A 43 12.83 -12.40 -6.48
CA VAL A 43 11.96 -11.21 -6.48
C VAL A 43 10.87 -11.30 -5.42
N LEU A 44 10.31 -12.50 -5.19
CA LEU A 44 9.42 -12.78 -4.06
C LEU A 44 9.96 -13.98 -3.31
N SER A 45 9.91 -13.96 -1.99
CA SER A 45 10.45 -15.00 -1.11
C SER A 45 9.45 -15.36 -0.02
N GLU A 46 8.90 -16.58 -0.08
CA GLU A 46 8.03 -17.18 0.93
C GLU A 46 6.86 -16.27 1.36
N LEU A 47 6.30 -15.54 0.40
CA LEU A 47 5.27 -14.56 0.64
C LEU A 47 3.93 -15.25 0.92
N SER A 48 3.32 -14.93 2.05
CA SER A 48 1.96 -15.35 2.41
C SER A 48 1.14 -14.13 2.81
N CYS A 49 0.03 -13.91 2.11
CA CYS A 49 -0.92 -12.84 2.43
C CYS A 49 -2.28 -13.14 1.82
N SER A 50 -3.31 -12.38 2.21
CA SER A 50 -4.66 -12.52 1.66
C SER A 50 -5.30 -11.16 1.44
N PHE A 51 -6.23 -11.11 0.47
CA PHE A 51 -7.02 -9.93 0.15
C PHE A 51 -8.50 -10.32 0.12
N GLY A 52 -9.34 -9.52 0.74
CA GLY A 52 -10.79 -9.71 0.79
C GLY A 52 -11.54 -8.48 0.30
N PRO A 53 -12.87 -8.47 0.42
CA PRO A 53 -13.69 -7.32 0.07
C PRO A 53 -13.22 -6.03 0.72
N GLY A 54 -13.41 -4.91 0.02
CA GLY A 54 -12.88 -3.59 0.40
C GLY A 54 -11.60 -3.24 -0.34
N VAL A 55 -10.93 -2.17 0.09
CA VAL A 55 -9.70 -1.69 -0.54
C VAL A 55 -8.49 -2.07 0.31
N THR A 56 -7.53 -2.76 -0.31
CA THR A 56 -6.23 -3.06 0.30
C THR A 56 -5.12 -2.35 -0.46
N GLY A 57 -4.34 -1.55 0.25
CA GLY A 57 -3.13 -0.91 -0.28
C GLY A 57 -1.94 -1.87 -0.26
N LEU A 58 -1.25 -2.01 -1.37
CA LEU A 58 0.00 -2.74 -1.49
C LEU A 58 1.15 -1.75 -1.54
N LEU A 59 1.78 -1.50 -0.40
CA LEU A 59 2.83 -0.51 -0.22
C LEU A 59 4.21 -1.14 -0.32
N GLY A 60 5.17 -0.40 -0.84
CA GLY A 60 6.56 -0.83 -0.90
C GLY A 60 7.38 0.02 -1.86
N PRO A 61 8.72 0.10 -1.67
CA PRO A 61 9.59 0.84 -2.57
C PRO A 61 9.58 0.24 -3.98
N ASN A 62 10.18 0.97 -4.91
CA ASN A 62 10.43 0.44 -6.25
C ASN A 62 11.34 -0.79 -6.15
N GLY A 63 10.99 -1.84 -6.87
CA GLY A 63 11.70 -3.12 -6.79
C GLY A 63 11.31 -4.02 -5.61
N ALA A 64 10.36 -3.64 -4.76
CA ALA A 64 9.89 -4.48 -3.64
C ALA A 64 9.15 -5.76 -4.07
N GLY A 65 8.77 -5.88 -5.35
CA GLY A 65 8.04 -7.05 -5.87
C GLY A 65 6.54 -6.83 -6.08
N LYS A 66 6.00 -5.62 -5.88
CA LYS A 66 4.57 -5.30 -6.02
C LYS A 66 3.98 -5.75 -7.38
N THR A 67 4.55 -5.25 -8.47
CA THR A 67 4.12 -5.61 -9.84
C THR A 67 4.26 -7.12 -10.12
N THR A 68 5.31 -7.75 -9.60
CA THR A 68 5.51 -9.20 -9.73
C THR A 68 4.41 -9.96 -9.00
N LEU A 69 4.08 -9.59 -7.78
CA LEU A 69 2.98 -10.18 -7.01
C LEU A 69 1.64 -10.02 -7.75
N MET A 70 1.35 -8.83 -8.29
CA MET A 70 0.13 -8.57 -9.05
C MET A 70 0.04 -9.44 -10.31
N ARG A 71 1.14 -9.60 -11.04
CA ARG A 71 1.20 -10.48 -12.22
C ARG A 71 1.04 -11.96 -11.87
N VAL A 72 1.55 -12.38 -10.72
CA VAL A 72 1.35 -13.74 -10.21
C VAL A 72 -0.12 -13.96 -9.83
N MET A 73 -0.73 -13.02 -9.11
CA MET A 73 -2.14 -13.10 -8.73
C MET A 73 -3.07 -13.19 -9.94
N THR A 74 -2.72 -12.54 -11.04
CA THR A 74 -3.51 -12.61 -12.29
C THR A 74 -3.15 -13.78 -13.21
N GLY A 75 -2.18 -14.61 -12.82
CA GLY A 75 -1.72 -15.75 -13.64
C GLY A 75 -0.82 -15.36 -14.82
N LEU A 76 -0.45 -14.09 -14.96
CA LEU A 76 0.47 -13.60 -16.01
C LEU A 76 1.90 -14.07 -15.79
N LEU A 77 2.28 -14.33 -14.53
CA LEU A 77 3.57 -14.94 -14.19
C LEU A 77 3.36 -16.25 -13.42
N PRO A 78 4.17 -17.28 -13.68
CA PRO A 78 4.18 -18.50 -12.87
C PRO A 78 4.82 -18.23 -11.51
N VAL A 79 4.43 -18.99 -10.51
CA VAL A 79 5.17 -19.13 -9.26
C VAL A 79 6.23 -20.21 -9.42
N ASN A 80 7.38 -20.05 -8.76
CA ASN A 80 8.39 -21.11 -8.68
C ASN A 80 8.11 -22.05 -7.50
N GLN A 81 7.57 -21.48 -6.39
CA GLN A 81 7.11 -22.22 -5.23
C GLN A 81 5.84 -21.58 -4.67
N GLY A 82 5.06 -22.37 -3.93
CA GLY A 82 3.80 -21.92 -3.33
C GLY A 82 2.65 -21.89 -4.32
N GLN A 83 1.59 -21.18 -3.94
CA GLN A 83 0.33 -21.17 -4.69
C GLN A 83 -0.41 -19.85 -4.49
N VAL A 84 -1.09 -19.42 -5.54
CA VAL A 84 -2.10 -18.35 -5.48
C VAL A 84 -3.45 -18.91 -5.88
N THR A 85 -4.48 -18.57 -5.14
CA THR A 85 -5.87 -18.83 -5.50
C THR A 85 -6.70 -17.57 -5.47
N ILE A 86 -7.68 -17.47 -6.36
CA ILE A 86 -8.69 -16.42 -6.36
C ILE A 86 -10.04 -17.11 -6.38
N GLU A 87 -10.88 -16.87 -5.35
CA GLU A 87 -12.14 -17.59 -5.16
C GLU A 87 -11.95 -19.12 -5.20
N GLY A 88 -10.83 -19.62 -4.68
CA GLY A 88 -10.46 -21.03 -4.71
C GLY A 88 -9.93 -21.55 -6.05
N LEU A 89 -9.95 -20.74 -7.12
CA LEU A 89 -9.49 -21.11 -8.45
C LEU A 89 -8.01 -20.76 -8.64
N LEU A 90 -7.33 -21.56 -9.48
CA LEU A 90 -5.92 -21.32 -9.84
C LEU A 90 -5.82 -20.36 -11.03
N PRO A 91 -5.18 -19.18 -10.90
CA PRO A 91 -5.18 -18.15 -11.95
C PRO A 91 -4.64 -18.60 -13.32
N ARG A 92 -3.75 -19.59 -13.34
CA ARG A 92 -3.18 -20.10 -14.60
C ARG A 92 -3.90 -21.32 -15.19
N ALA A 93 -4.64 -22.03 -14.37
CA ALA A 93 -5.29 -23.27 -14.80
C ALA A 93 -6.77 -23.05 -15.20
N ASP A 94 -7.41 -22.06 -14.61
CA ASP A 94 -8.82 -21.83 -14.77
C ASP A 94 -9.12 -20.56 -15.56
N ARG A 95 -9.78 -20.73 -16.73
CA ARG A 95 -10.15 -19.60 -17.61
C ARG A 95 -11.25 -18.71 -17.02
N GLU A 96 -12.06 -19.26 -16.13
CA GLU A 96 -13.16 -18.52 -15.50
C GLU A 96 -12.64 -17.32 -14.67
N ILE A 97 -11.43 -17.45 -14.16
CA ILE A 97 -10.80 -16.39 -13.39
C ILE A 97 -10.63 -15.08 -14.18
N HIS A 98 -10.38 -15.18 -15.49
CA HIS A 98 -10.19 -14.00 -16.33
C HIS A 98 -11.45 -13.16 -16.51
N ARG A 99 -12.63 -13.73 -16.20
CA ARG A 99 -13.89 -12.99 -16.12
C ARG A 99 -14.03 -12.25 -14.80
N ARG A 100 -13.44 -12.78 -13.73
CA ARG A 100 -13.60 -12.29 -12.35
C ARG A 100 -12.52 -11.30 -11.92
N VAL A 101 -11.36 -11.34 -12.58
CA VAL A 101 -10.18 -10.54 -12.22
C VAL A 101 -9.81 -9.57 -13.31
N ALA A 102 -9.52 -8.31 -12.97
CA ALA A 102 -8.93 -7.34 -13.86
C ALA A 102 -7.62 -6.79 -13.29
N LEU A 103 -6.63 -6.60 -14.16
CA LEU A 103 -5.37 -5.91 -13.86
C LEU A 103 -5.28 -4.64 -14.71
N VAL A 104 -5.01 -3.53 -14.03
CA VAL A 104 -4.63 -2.27 -14.67
C VAL A 104 -3.14 -2.05 -14.38
N PRO A 105 -2.25 -2.28 -15.35
CA PRO A 105 -0.82 -2.14 -15.15
C PRO A 105 -0.39 -0.67 -15.07
N GLU A 106 0.76 -0.40 -14.44
CA GLU A 106 1.37 0.93 -14.38
C GLU A 106 1.78 1.44 -15.75
N ASP A 107 2.28 0.54 -16.62
CA ASP A 107 2.79 0.94 -17.92
C ASP A 107 1.79 1.80 -18.72
N GLU A 108 2.31 2.75 -19.49
CA GLU A 108 1.48 3.70 -20.26
C GLU A 108 0.97 3.10 -21.58
N ALA A 109 1.24 1.82 -21.83
CA ALA A 109 0.92 1.16 -23.08
C ALA A 109 -0.61 1.04 -23.25
N VAL A 110 -1.17 1.90 -24.07
CA VAL A 110 -2.52 1.79 -24.60
C VAL A 110 -2.43 1.77 -26.13
N PRO A 111 -3.34 1.08 -26.83
CA PRO A 111 -3.37 1.13 -28.28
C PRO A 111 -3.63 2.56 -28.78
N ALA A 112 -2.56 3.28 -29.14
CA ALA A 112 -2.61 4.71 -29.45
C ALA A 112 -3.60 5.07 -30.57
N GLY A 113 -3.85 4.16 -31.50
CA GLY A 113 -4.80 4.33 -32.61
C GLY A 113 -6.26 4.18 -32.22
N LEU A 114 -6.57 3.60 -31.05
CA LEU A 114 -7.94 3.42 -30.57
C LEU A 114 -8.43 4.63 -29.79
N THR A 115 -9.75 4.72 -29.69
CA THR A 115 -10.42 5.61 -28.74
C THR A 115 -10.76 4.85 -27.46
N PRO A 116 -11.00 5.51 -26.30
CA PRO A 116 -11.44 4.84 -25.09
C PRO A 116 -12.68 3.96 -25.29
N ARG A 117 -13.67 4.45 -26.04
CA ARG A 117 -14.87 3.68 -26.39
C ARG A 117 -14.52 2.41 -27.16
N GLN A 118 -13.66 2.51 -28.17
CA GLN A 118 -13.21 1.35 -28.95
C GLN A 118 -12.46 0.35 -28.08
N LEU A 119 -11.61 0.82 -27.15
CA LEU A 119 -10.91 -0.05 -26.21
C LEU A 119 -11.90 -0.80 -25.30
N CYS A 120 -12.86 -0.08 -24.70
CA CYS A 120 -13.89 -0.68 -23.85
C CYS A 120 -14.77 -1.67 -24.64
N THR A 121 -15.15 -1.32 -25.87
CA THR A 121 -15.92 -2.21 -26.75
C THR A 121 -15.14 -3.47 -27.11
N TYR A 122 -13.86 -3.33 -27.42
CA TYR A 122 -12.99 -4.48 -27.69
C TYR A 122 -12.91 -5.45 -26.48
N VAL A 123 -12.81 -4.91 -25.25
CA VAL A 123 -12.82 -5.72 -24.03
C VAL A 123 -14.19 -6.41 -23.86
N ALA A 124 -15.30 -5.70 -24.10
CA ALA A 124 -16.64 -6.30 -24.05
C ALA A 124 -16.78 -7.46 -25.05
N ASP A 125 -16.32 -7.27 -26.29
CA ASP A 125 -16.33 -8.31 -27.33
C ASP A 125 -15.50 -9.54 -26.95
N LEU A 126 -14.28 -9.29 -26.44
CA LEU A 126 -13.36 -10.35 -26.02
C LEU A 126 -13.96 -11.24 -24.92
N HIS A 127 -14.78 -10.65 -24.02
CA HIS A 127 -15.45 -11.35 -22.93
C HIS A 127 -16.87 -11.81 -23.27
N GLY A 128 -17.36 -11.59 -24.52
CA GLY A 128 -18.68 -11.99 -24.96
C GLY A 128 -19.81 -11.19 -24.32
N ILE A 129 -19.55 -9.95 -23.90
CA ILE A 129 -20.53 -9.06 -23.27
C ILE A 129 -21.32 -8.35 -24.38
N GLY A 130 -22.56 -8.77 -24.60
CA GLY A 130 -23.45 -8.22 -25.64
C GLY A 130 -24.05 -6.86 -25.27
N ASP A 131 -24.25 -6.61 -23.99
CA ASP A 131 -24.80 -5.33 -23.50
C ASP A 131 -23.79 -4.21 -23.62
N ARG A 132 -24.04 -3.24 -24.52
CA ARG A 132 -23.17 -2.09 -24.75
C ARG A 132 -23.34 -0.97 -23.73
N SER A 133 -24.36 -1.01 -22.91
CA SER A 133 -24.54 -0.03 -21.83
C SER A 133 -23.39 -0.07 -20.82
N VAL A 134 -22.75 -1.23 -20.66
CA VAL A 134 -21.57 -1.38 -19.78
C VAL A 134 -20.38 -0.53 -20.23
N VAL A 135 -20.24 -0.28 -21.53
CA VAL A 135 -19.16 0.55 -22.08
C VAL A 135 -19.39 2.02 -21.68
N GLU A 136 -20.61 2.51 -21.84
CA GLU A 136 -20.97 3.88 -21.43
C GLU A 136 -20.83 4.05 -19.91
N TRP A 137 -21.34 3.08 -19.15
CA TRP A 137 -21.21 3.06 -17.71
C TRP A 137 -19.71 3.12 -17.27
N ALA A 138 -18.87 2.28 -17.84
CA ALA A 138 -17.45 2.24 -17.49
C ALA A 138 -16.73 3.57 -17.81
N LEU A 139 -17.02 4.17 -18.95
CA LEU A 139 -16.47 5.49 -19.35
C LEU A 139 -16.97 6.60 -18.42
N GLN A 140 -18.23 6.55 -18.00
CA GLN A 140 -18.81 7.52 -17.07
C GLN A 140 -18.16 7.42 -15.69
N MET A 141 -17.90 6.20 -15.18
CA MET A 141 -17.27 5.97 -13.89
C MET A 141 -15.91 6.66 -13.73
N VAL A 142 -15.20 6.88 -14.82
CA VAL A 142 -13.85 7.50 -14.83
C VAL A 142 -13.83 8.88 -15.52
N ASP A 143 -14.98 9.52 -15.71
CA ASP A 143 -15.12 10.84 -16.38
C ASP A 143 -14.48 10.89 -17.78
N MET A 144 -14.64 9.85 -18.56
CA MET A 144 -14.05 9.75 -19.90
C MET A 144 -15.05 9.97 -21.04
N ILE A 145 -16.35 10.17 -20.76
CA ILE A 145 -17.37 10.44 -21.77
C ILE A 145 -16.99 11.60 -22.71
N PRO A 146 -16.50 12.78 -22.22
CA PRO A 146 -16.14 13.88 -23.12
C PRO A 146 -14.96 13.59 -24.06
N ALA A 147 -14.15 12.57 -23.75
CA ALA A 147 -13.01 12.16 -24.54
C ALA A 147 -13.16 10.75 -25.13
N ALA A 148 -14.34 10.13 -24.99
CA ALA A 148 -14.59 8.74 -25.33
C ALA A 148 -14.29 8.39 -26.80
N ASP A 149 -14.48 9.33 -27.71
CA ASP A 149 -14.32 9.15 -29.15
C ASP A 149 -13.06 9.83 -29.72
N ARG A 150 -12.18 10.36 -28.85
CA ARG A 150 -10.88 10.91 -29.24
C ARG A 150 -9.81 9.80 -29.20
N ARG A 151 -8.91 9.79 -30.18
CA ARG A 151 -7.77 8.85 -30.20
C ARG A 151 -6.81 9.08 -29.03
N MET A 152 -6.32 8.00 -28.42
CA MET A 152 -5.52 8.04 -27.19
C MET A 152 -4.05 8.48 -27.40
N ASN A 153 -3.58 8.62 -28.66
CA ASN A 153 -2.23 9.09 -28.95
C ASN A 153 -1.90 10.48 -28.40
N GLY A 154 -2.91 11.34 -28.25
CA GLY A 154 -2.76 12.69 -27.68
C GLY A 154 -3.16 12.80 -26.20
N PHE A 155 -3.33 11.70 -25.49
CA PHE A 155 -3.77 11.71 -24.10
C PHE A 155 -2.60 11.94 -23.13
N SER A 156 -2.88 12.67 -22.03
CA SER A 156 -1.99 12.72 -20.88
C SER A 156 -1.86 11.34 -20.21
N LYS A 157 -0.85 11.17 -19.35
CA LYS A 157 -0.69 9.94 -18.56
C LYS A 157 -1.97 9.60 -17.78
N GLY A 158 -2.55 10.58 -17.07
CA GLY A 158 -3.79 10.39 -16.32
C GLY A 158 -5.01 10.04 -17.18
N MET A 159 -5.11 10.59 -18.41
CA MET A 159 -6.18 10.20 -19.33
C MET A 159 -6.01 8.75 -19.82
N ARG A 160 -4.79 8.34 -20.15
CA ARG A 160 -4.50 6.93 -20.51
C ARG A 160 -4.82 5.99 -19.36
N GLN A 161 -4.45 6.37 -18.14
CA GLN A 161 -4.74 5.57 -16.93
C GLN A 161 -6.24 5.39 -16.73
N ARG A 162 -7.03 6.46 -16.83
CA ARG A 162 -8.50 6.39 -16.72
C ARG A 162 -9.12 5.53 -17.82
N ALA A 163 -8.63 5.60 -19.05
CA ALA A 163 -9.10 4.72 -20.14
C ALA A 163 -8.82 3.23 -19.84
N LYS A 164 -7.67 2.89 -19.24
CA LYS A 164 -7.35 1.53 -18.80
C LYS A 164 -8.28 1.07 -17.67
N VAL A 165 -8.54 1.93 -16.70
CA VAL A 165 -9.49 1.65 -15.61
C VAL A 165 -10.89 1.41 -16.17
N ALA A 166 -11.37 2.26 -17.11
CA ALA A 166 -12.66 2.04 -17.78
C ALA A 166 -12.71 0.66 -18.46
N ALA A 167 -11.69 0.33 -19.25
CA ALA A 167 -11.62 -0.96 -19.93
C ALA A 167 -11.65 -2.14 -18.95
N ALA A 168 -10.97 -2.02 -17.80
CA ALA A 168 -11.00 -3.03 -16.74
C ALA A 168 -12.39 -3.20 -16.12
N LEU A 169 -13.13 -2.10 -15.94
CA LEU A 169 -14.47 -2.09 -15.34
C LEU A 169 -15.55 -2.72 -16.24
N VAL A 170 -15.36 -2.71 -17.57
CA VAL A 170 -16.33 -3.25 -18.54
C VAL A 170 -16.81 -4.67 -18.20
N LYS A 171 -15.89 -5.52 -17.73
CA LYS A 171 -16.23 -6.91 -17.38
C LYS A 171 -16.74 -7.08 -15.95
N ASN A 172 -17.00 -5.99 -15.23
CA ASN A 172 -17.50 -5.99 -13.86
C ASN A 172 -16.73 -6.97 -12.94
N PRO A 173 -15.41 -6.79 -12.78
CA PRO A 173 -14.59 -7.77 -12.07
C PRO A 173 -14.91 -7.80 -10.57
N LEU A 174 -14.85 -9.00 -9.97
CA LEU A 174 -14.91 -9.19 -8.52
C LEU A 174 -13.62 -8.71 -7.84
N VAL A 175 -12.49 -8.97 -8.50
CA VAL A 175 -11.16 -8.55 -8.03
C VAL A 175 -10.57 -7.59 -9.04
N LEU A 176 -10.29 -6.36 -8.59
CA LEU A 176 -9.66 -5.32 -9.39
C LEU A 176 -8.27 -5.01 -8.81
N ILE A 177 -7.24 -5.27 -9.60
CA ILE A 177 -5.84 -5.06 -9.25
C ILE A 177 -5.32 -3.86 -10.03
N LEU A 178 -4.79 -2.87 -9.33
CA LEU A 178 -4.41 -1.57 -9.88
C LEU A 178 -2.95 -1.28 -9.52
N ASP A 179 -2.09 -1.25 -10.51
CA ASP A 179 -0.67 -0.94 -10.31
C ASP A 179 -0.43 0.56 -10.52
N GLU A 180 -0.10 1.28 -9.43
CA GLU A 180 0.14 2.73 -9.39
C GLU A 180 -0.96 3.56 -10.09
N PRO A 181 -2.26 3.35 -9.80
CA PRO A 181 -3.35 3.92 -10.60
C PRO A 181 -3.50 5.44 -10.47
N LEU A 182 -2.95 6.03 -9.43
CA LEU A 182 -3.02 7.46 -9.15
C LEU A 182 -1.84 8.25 -9.75
N ASN A 183 -0.85 7.53 -10.30
CA ASN A 183 0.35 8.13 -10.84
C ASN A 183 0.06 8.97 -12.09
N GLY A 184 0.43 10.26 -12.06
CA GLY A 184 0.19 11.22 -13.15
C GLY A 184 -1.24 11.77 -13.23
N ALA A 185 -2.10 11.47 -12.26
CA ALA A 185 -3.40 12.13 -12.11
C ALA A 185 -3.23 13.49 -11.42
N ASP A 186 -3.96 14.50 -11.92
CA ASP A 186 -4.07 15.77 -11.20
C ASP A 186 -4.85 15.60 -9.87
N PRO A 187 -4.77 16.54 -8.92
CA PRO A 187 -5.39 16.38 -7.60
C PRO A 187 -6.88 16.08 -7.64
N LEU A 188 -7.64 16.70 -8.54
CA LEU A 188 -9.08 16.48 -8.67
C LEU A 188 -9.38 15.07 -9.21
N GLN A 189 -8.64 14.66 -10.24
CA GLN A 189 -8.77 13.32 -10.82
C GLN A 189 -8.37 12.22 -9.83
N ARG A 190 -7.31 12.47 -9.05
CA ARG A 190 -6.88 11.57 -7.98
C ARG A 190 -7.99 11.34 -6.96
N HIS A 191 -8.60 12.43 -6.48
CA HIS A 191 -9.72 12.34 -5.52
C HIS A 191 -10.89 11.51 -6.08
N ARG A 192 -11.29 11.76 -7.33
CA ARG A 192 -12.37 11.00 -7.99
C ARG A 192 -12.06 9.52 -8.16
N LEU A 193 -10.81 9.15 -8.47
CA LEU A 193 -10.40 7.76 -8.56
C LEU A 193 -10.40 7.08 -7.17
N ILE A 194 -9.96 7.79 -6.13
CA ILE A 194 -10.04 7.31 -4.74
C ILE A 194 -11.50 7.02 -4.37
N ASP A 195 -12.41 7.96 -4.61
CA ASP A 195 -13.83 7.77 -4.32
C ASP A 195 -14.44 6.62 -5.12
N LEU A 196 -14.04 6.46 -6.38
CA LEU A 196 -14.46 5.34 -7.21
C LEU A 196 -14.03 4.01 -6.61
N PHE A 197 -12.75 3.87 -6.26
CA PHE A 197 -12.21 2.61 -5.74
C PHE A 197 -12.80 2.26 -4.36
N ARG A 198 -13.00 3.25 -3.49
CA ARG A 198 -13.69 3.06 -2.20
C ARG A 198 -15.11 2.55 -2.41
N ARG A 199 -15.90 3.23 -3.25
CA ARG A 199 -17.26 2.80 -3.55
C ARG A 199 -17.33 1.37 -4.10
N LEU A 200 -16.43 1.00 -5.03
CA LEU A 200 -16.35 -0.36 -5.54
C LEU A 200 -16.01 -1.39 -4.45
N GLY A 201 -15.15 -1.00 -3.50
CA GLY A 201 -14.84 -1.81 -2.32
C GLY A 201 -16.05 -1.97 -1.39
N ASP A 202 -16.78 -0.89 -1.12
CA ASP A 202 -18.00 -0.88 -0.30
C ASP A 202 -19.12 -1.73 -0.93
N GLU A 203 -19.14 -1.84 -2.27
CA GLU A 203 -20.04 -2.75 -3.02
C GLU A 203 -19.64 -4.24 -2.87
N GLY A 204 -18.61 -4.57 -2.09
CA GLY A 204 -18.16 -5.93 -1.81
C GLY A 204 -17.10 -6.47 -2.77
N ARG A 205 -16.53 -5.65 -3.65
CA ARG A 205 -15.41 -6.06 -4.51
C ARG A 205 -14.09 -6.01 -3.77
N THR A 206 -13.16 -6.84 -4.18
CA THR A 206 -11.78 -6.82 -3.69
C THR A 206 -10.95 -5.90 -4.58
N ILE A 207 -10.54 -4.77 -4.04
CA ILE A 207 -9.73 -3.77 -4.74
C ILE A 207 -8.31 -3.80 -4.16
N ILE A 208 -7.32 -4.06 -5.00
CA ILE A 208 -5.90 -4.08 -4.61
C ILE A 208 -5.20 -2.94 -5.35
N VAL A 209 -4.65 -1.99 -4.61
CA VAL A 209 -3.99 -0.81 -5.17
C VAL A 209 -2.55 -0.76 -4.73
N SER A 210 -1.60 -0.81 -5.66
CA SER A 210 -0.21 -0.51 -5.32
C SER A 210 0.03 0.99 -5.28
N SER A 211 0.87 1.41 -4.35
CA SER A 211 1.50 2.73 -4.36
C SER A 211 2.85 2.67 -3.64
N HIS A 212 3.74 3.58 -4.02
CA HIS A 212 4.94 3.89 -3.27
C HIS A 212 4.75 5.16 -2.41
N VAL A 213 3.60 5.83 -2.55
CA VAL A 213 3.22 7.04 -1.82
C VAL A 213 2.25 6.66 -0.71
N LEU A 214 2.69 6.80 0.50
CA LEU A 214 1.96 6.30 1.65
C LEU A 214 0.64 7.02 1.88
N HIS A 215 0.62 8.36 1.83
CA HIS A 215 -0.61 9.10 2.11
C HIS A 215 -1.73 8.82 1.07
N GLU A 216 -1.37 8.35 -0.14
CA GLU A 216 -2.37 7.86 -1.11
C GLU A 216 -3.04 6.59 -0.60
N VAL A 217 -2.24 5.68 -0.03
CA VAL A 217 -2.75 4.43 0.55
C VAL A 217 -3.61 4.72 1.78
N GLU A 218 -3.18 5.63 2.66
CA GLU A 218 -3.96 6.07 3.84
C GLU A 218 -5.32 6.65 3.46
N SER A 219 -5.36 7.44 2.40
CA SER A 219 -6.61 8.04 1.93
C SER A 219 -7.53 7.07 1.19
N LEU A 220 -7.01 5.94 0.72
CA LEU A 220 -7.72 5.02 -0.17
C LEU A 220 -8.15 3.72 0.52
N ALA A 221 -7.30 3.15 1.37
CA ALA A 221 -7.40 1.78 1.86
C ALA A 221 -7.55 1.72 3.37
N ASP A 222 -8.40 0.83 3.87
CA ASP A 222 -8.53 0.54 5.31
C ASP A 222 -7.47 -0.46 5.77
N ARG A 223 -6.87 -1.18 4.82
CA ARG A 223 -5.85 -2.20 5.02
C ARG A 223 -4.64 -1.96 4.17
N VAL A 224 -3.49 -2.28 4.72
CA VAL A 224 -2.21 -2.14 4.04
C VAL A 224 -1.42 -3.44 4.15
N ILE A 225 -0.80 -3.83 3.05
CA ILE A 225 0.22 -4.88 2.98
C ILE A 225 1.51 -4.20 2.56
N VAL A 226 2.54 -4.31 3.38
CA VAL A 226 3.86 -3.71 3.12
C VAL A 226 4.81 -4.77 2.61
N LEU A 227 5.37 -4.55 1.42
CA LEU A 227 6.41 -5.39 0.84
C LEU A 227 7.77 -4.70 0.89
N VAL A 228 8.77 -5.42 1.37
CA VAL A 228 10.17 -4.99 1.35
C VAL A 228 11.05 -6.13 0.84
N ARG A 229 11.81 -5.88 -0.21
CA ARG A 229 12.75 -6.86 -0.80
C ARG A 229 12.10 -8.23 -1.09
N GLY A 230 10.87 -8.23 -1.60
CA GLY A 230 10.13 -9.43 -1.97
C GLY A 230 9.51 -10.21 -0.81
N ARG A 231 9.51 -9.66 0.40
CA ARG A 231 8.93 -10.27 1.61
C ARG A 231 7.82 -9.42 2.20
N LEU A 232 6.92 -10.06 2.92
CA LEU A 232 5.92 -9.37 3.71
C LEU A 232 6.60 -8.76 4.95
N ALA A 233 6.60 -7.42 5.04
CA ALA A 233 7.14 -6.71 6.19
C ALA A 233 6.06 -6.41 7.24
N ALA A 234 4.86 -6.02 6.80
CA ALA A 234 3.72 -5.78 7.68
C ALA A 234 2.40 -6.00 6.92
N ALA A 235 1.34 -6.35 7.63
CA ALA A 235 -0.02 -6.45 7.10
C ALA A 235 -1.05 -6.12 8.19
N GLY A 236 -2.07 -5.34 7.85
CA GLY A 236 -3.13 -4.99 8.78
C GLY A 236 -3.80 -3.67 8.46
N GLY A 237 -4.69 -3.20 9.34
CA GLY A 237 -5.18 -1.83 9.32
C GLY A 237 -4.09 -0.83 9.74
N HIS A 238 -4.29 0.45 9.49
CA HIS A 238 -3.31 1.50 9.82
C HIS A 238 -2.86 1.47 11.29
N HIS A 239 -3.79 1.21 12.21
CA HIS A 239 -3.48 1.08 13.63
C HIS A 239 -2.68 -0.18 13.94
N ALA A 240 -3.04 -1.32 13.35
CA ALA A 240 -2.35 -2.59 13.58
C ALA A 240 -0.90 -2.57 13.04
N ILE A 241 -0.67 -1.90 11.91
CA ILE A 241 0.70 -1.70 11.39
C ILE A 241 1.49 -0.80 12.34
N ARG A 242 0.86 0.26 12.83
CA ARG A 242 1.46 1.17 13.81
C ARG A 242 1.79 0.45 15.12
N ASP A 243 0.88 -0.38 15.62
CA ASP A 243 1.06 -1.14 16.87
C ASP A 243 2.10 -2.27 16.72
N ALA A 244 2.18 -2.92 15.57
CA ALA A 244 3.19 -3.95 15.28
C ALA A 244 4.63 -3.39 15.26
N MET A 245 4.78 -2.08 15.11
CA MET A 245 6.05 -1.36 15.11
C MET A 245 6.37 -0.71 16.47
N ASP A 246 5.58 -0.98 17.51
CA ASP A 246 5.76 -0.44 18.88
C ASP A 246 7.11 -0.81 19.56
N GLY A 247 8.05 -1.40 18.85
CA GLY A 247 9.44 -1.60 19.28
C GLY A 247 10.39 -0.44 18.95
N ALA A 248 9.98 0.51 18.08
CA ALA A 248 10.80 1.66 17.73
C ALA A 248 10.46 2.86 18.64
N PRO A 249 11.46 3.60 19.15
CA PRO A 249 11.21 4.78 19.97
C PRO A 249 10.44 5.83 19.18
N ARG A 250 9.28 6.25 19.68
CA ARG A 250 8.45 7.29 19.04
C ARG A 250 9.03 8.67 19.26
N GLN A 251 9.01 9.50 18.24
CA GLN A 251 9.48 10.88 18.32
C GLN A 251 8.31 11.85 18.57
N ILE A 252 8.44 12.63 19.64
CA ILE A 252 7.45 13.63 20.03
C ILE A 252 8.12 14.99 20.06
N LEU A 253 7.59 15.94 19.29
CA LEU A 253 7.99 17.34 19.40
C LEU A 253 7.34 17.95 20.63
N VAL A 254 8.16 18.54 21.49
CA VAL A 254 7.73 19.29 22.65
C VAL A 254 8.33 20.69 22.58
N ARG A 255 7.50 21.74 22.58
CA ARG A 255 7.90 23.13 22.73
C ARG A 255 7.62 23.59 24.14
N ALA A 256 8.61 24.13 24.80
CA ALA A 256 8.50 24.60 26.16
C ALA A 256 9.16 25.99 26.31
N ASP A 257 8.83 26.70 27.38
CA ASP A 257 9.44 28.00 27.69
C ASP A 257 10.88 27.87 28.19
N ASP A 258 11.26 26.69 28.76
CA ASP A 258 12.62 26.31 29.10
C ASP A 258 12.89 24.86 28.67
N GLY A 259 13.16 24.67 27.37
CA GLY A 259 13.38 23.36 26.77
C GLY A 259 14.56 22.62 27.39
N ARG A 260 15.65 23.31 27.71
CA ARG A 260 16.85 22.67 28.30
C ARG A 260 16.59 22.09 29.69
N ARG A 261 15.86 22.83 30.53
CA ARG A 261 15.48 22.36 31.87
C ARG A 261 14.56 21.17 31.79
N LEU A 262 13.61 21.20 30.87
CA LEU A 262 12.70 20.08 30.64
C LEU A 262 13.44 18.84 30.11
N ALA A 263 14.39 19.03 29.18
CA ALA A 263 15.19 17.91 28.63
C ALA A 263 15.98 17.18 29.71
N VAL A 264 16.65 17.91 30.60
CA VAL A 264 17.41 17.32 31.72
C VAL A 264 16.49 16.54 32.66
N ALA A 265 15.31 17.06 32.94
CA ALA A 265 14.33 16.39 33.81
C ALA A 265 13.77 15.11 33.18
N LEU A 266 13.49 15.13 31.87
CA LEU A 266 12.94 13.99 31.13
C LEU A 266 13.95 12.85 30.92
N LEU A 267 15.26 13.16 30.77
CA LEU A 267 16.31 12.17 30.59
C LEU A 267 16.53 11.25 31.80
N ALA A 268 15.96 11.59 32.95
CA ALA A 268 16.02 10.76 34.16
C ALA A 268 15.01 9.62 34.16
N ASP A 269 14.06 9.58 33.20
CA ASP A 269 13.00 8.59 33.12
C ASP A 269 13.29 7.52 32.06
N ASP A 270 13.09 6.25 32.38
CA ASP A 270 13.36 5.10 31.52
C ASP A 270 12.45 5.07 30.25
N LEU A 271 11.35 5.82 30.23
CA LEU A 271 10.49 5.97 29.06
C LEU A 271 11.14 6.80 27.95
N VAL A 272 12.21 7.55 28.26
CA VAL A 272 12.89 8.45 27.34
C VAL A 272 14.18 7.80 26.83
N ALA A 273 14.15 7.35 25.57
CA ALA A 273 15.32 6.73 24.93
C ALA A 273 16.35 7.77 24.47
N GLY A 274 15.95 9.02 24.26
CA GLY A 274 16.83 10.12 23.86
C GLY A 274 16.09 11.44 23.65
N ILE A 275 16.84 12.54 23.69
CA ILE A 275 16.31 13.89 23.42
C ILE A 275 17.29 14.65 22.52
N THR A 276 16.76 15.24 21.46
CA THR A 276 17.46 16.23 20.63
C THR A 276 16.88 17.61 20.96
N VAL A 277 17.76 18.56 21.24
CA VAL A 277 17.37 19.96 21.57
C VAL A 277 17.78 20.83 20.39
N ASP A 278 16.81 21.57 19.82
CA ASP A 278 17.03 22.58 18.78
C ASP A 278 16.33 23.89 19.18
N GLY A 279 17.09 24.79 19.81
CA GLY A 279 16.55 26.01 20.41
C GLY A 279 15.56 25.70 21.54
N ASP A 280 14.31 26.13 21.39
CA ASP A 280 13.20 25.86 22.30
C ASP A 280 12.44 24.56 21.95
N ASP A 281 12.79 23.91 20.86
CA ASP A 281 12.16 22.68 20.40
C ASP A 281 12.92 21.45 20.95
N LEU A 282 12.18 20.51 21.52
CA LEU A 282 12.69 19.22 21.97
C LEU A 282 12.09 18.13 21.08
N VAL A 283 12.91 17.28 20.51
CA VAL A 283 12.50 16.03 19.91
C VAL A 283 12.80 14.91 20.89
N VAL A 284 11.79 14.39 21.54
CA VAL A 284 11.89 13.34 22.54
C VAL A 284 11.61 11.99 21.91
N SER A 285 12.54 11.06 21.99
CA SER A 285 12.37 9.67 21.59
C SER A 285 11.89 8.87 22.81
N THR A 286 10.69 8.28 22.75
CA THR A 286 10.09 7.53 23.85
C THR A 286 9.70 6.11 23.43
N SER A 287 9.85 5.15 24.33
CA SER A 287 9.41 3.76 24.14
C SER A 287 7.89 3.58 24.17
N SER A 288 7.16 4.49 24.82
CA SER A 288 5.69 4.49 24.91
C SER A 288 5.12 5.91 24.85
N ALA A 289 4.53 6.30 23.72
CA ALA A 289 3.90 7.61 23.57
C ALA A 289 2.73 7.81 24.55
N ARG A 290 2.01 6.72 24.87
CA ARG A 290 0.90 6.77 25.82
C ARG A 290 1.37 7.10 27.23
N ASP A 291 2.38 6.39 27.71
CA ASP A 291 2.89 6.60 29.06
C ASP A 291 3.64 7.92 29.17
N PHE A 292 4.35 8.31 28.11
CA PHE A 292 4.98 9.62 27.99
C PHE A 292 3.98 10.78 28.04
N ALA A 293 2.78 10.62 27.46
CA ALA A 293 1.73 11.63 27.54
C ALA A 293 1.25 11.89 28.97
N PHE A 294 1.37 10.91 29.88
CA PHE A 294 1.09 11.10 31.30
C PHE A 294 2.32 11.61 32.08
N LEU A 295 3.51 11.22 31.67
CA LEU A 295 4.76 11.65 32.30
C LEU A 295 5.05 13.13 32.04
N LEU A 296 4.96 13.57 30.80
CA LEU A 296 5.40 14.90 30.36
C LEU A 296 4.74 16.05 31.15
N PRO A 297 3.39 16.10 31.34
CA PRO A 297 2.76 17.17 32.11
C PRO A 297 3.21 17.21 33.58
N ARG A 298 3.45 16.04 34.20
CA ARG A 298 3.92 15.94 35.57
C ARG A 298 5.33 16.49 35.71
N VAL A 299 6.24 16.04 34.86
CA VAL A 299 7.65 16.53 34.89
C VAL A 299 7.70 18.03 34.61
N ALA A 300 6.93 18.53 33.65
CA ALA A 300 6.85 19.96 33.36
C ALA A 300 6.37 20.75 34.56
N GLN A 301 5.31 20.31 35.26
CA GLN A 301 4.77 20.93 36.44
C GLN A 301 5.77 20.91 37.61
N ASP A 302 6.40 19.76 37.88
CA ASP A 302 7.35 19.60 39.01
C ASP A 302 8.59 20.51 38.83
N HIS A 303 8.95 20.78 37.57
CA HIS A 303 10.09 21.67 37.26
C HIS A 303 9.70 23.10 36.89
N GLY A 304 8.41 23.44 36.94
CA GLY A 304 7.92 24.79 36.68
C GLY A 304 8.13 25.24 35.24
N VAL A 305 8.04 24.33 34.28
CA VAL A 305 8.22 24.57 32.83
C VAL A 305 6.87 24.60 32.15
N GLY A 306 6.58 25.68 31.41
CA GLY A 306 5.37 25.81 30.61
C GLY A 306 5.47 25.07 29.26
N LEU A 307 4.52 24.20 28.99
CA LEU A 307 4.41 23.52 27.69
C LEU A 307 3.62 24.40 26.70
N ARG A 308 4.13 24.62 25.51
CA ARG A 308 3.48 25.42 24.44
C ARG A 308 2.87 24.55 23.36
N GLU A 309 3.57 23.50 22.95
CA GLU A 309 3.11 22.57 21.91
C GLU A 309 3.65 21.16 22.22
N VAL A 310 2.78 20.16 22.04
CA VAL A 310 3.16 18.76 22.11
C VAL A 310 2.50 18.06 20.92
N ARG A 311 3.30 17.51 20.02
CA ARG A 311 2.78 16.75 18.89
C ARG A 311 3.70 15.60 18.54
N PRO A 312 3.17 14.44 18.16
CA PRO A 312 4.00 13.38 17.60
C PRO A 312 4.60 13.84 16.26
N LEU A 313 5.87 13.51 16.05
CA LEU A 313 6.56 13.72 14.76
C LEU A 313 6.39 12.50 13.84
N ASP A 314 6.16 11.32 14.43
CA ASP A 314 6.12 10.03 13.76
C ASP A 314 4.71 9.48 13.58
N ASP A 315 3.68 10.33 13.59
CA ASP A 315 2.29 9.89 13.42
C ASP A 315 1.96 9.51 11.97
N SER A 316 2.88 9.71 11.05
CA SER A 316 2.71 9.27 9.67
C SER A 316 3.26 7.86 9.49
N LEU A 317 2.52 7.00 8.79
CA LEU A 317 3.03 5.73 8.28
C LEU A 317 4.32 5.93 7.44
N GLU A 318 4.62 7.17 7.02
CA GLU A 318 5.82 7.51 6.24
C GLU A 318 7.11 7.38 7.05
N SER A 319 7.10 7.80 8.32
CA SER A 319 8.21 7.59 9.25
C SER A 319 8.43 6.10 9.48
N LEU A 320 7.33 5.36 9.68
CA LEU A 320 7.33 3.92 9.86
C LEU A 320 7.86 3.18 8.61
N PHE A 321 7.46 3.65 7.43
CA PHE A 321 7.91 3.09 6.16
C PHE A 321 9.41 3.33 5.91
N GLN A 322 9.92 4.50 6.24
CA GLN A 322 11.35 4.82 6.15
C GLN A 322 12.19 3.94 7.10
N GLU A 323 11.66 3.57 8.23
CA GLU A 323 12.32 2.68 9.20
C GLU A 323 12.37 1.23 8.72
N LEU A 324 11.28 0.72 8.13
CA LEU A 324 11.23 -0.61 7.50
C LEU A 324 12.19 -0.75 6.30
N LEU A 325 12.63 0.37 5.72
CA LEU A 325 13.57 0.39 4.59
C LEU A 325 15.04 0.41 5.01
N ARG A 326 15.36 0.68 6.27
CA ARG A 326 16.72 0.65 6.82
C ARG A 326 17.15 -0.77 7.13
#